data_f3306fff3b2f04b586e6682ab60e15a8
#
_entry.id   f3306fff3b2f04b586e6682ab60e15a8
#
_cell.length_a   1.000
_cell.length_b   1.000
_cell.length_c   1.000
_cell.angle_alpha   90.00
_cell.angle_beta   90.00
_cell.angle_gamma   90.00
#
_symmetry.space_group_name_H-M   'P 1'
#
loop_
_entity.id
_entity.type
_entity.pdbx_description
1 polymer ?
#
loop_
_entity_poly.entity_id
_entity_poly.type
_entity_poly.pdbx_seq_one_letter_code
_entity_poly.pdbx_strand_id
1 'polypeptide(L)'
;MLTVVGITADGHLPPAGRALVGRAEVLLGGERHLALVPAVPGQVRRPWPRPMAALPDVLREHAGRTIVALASGDPLVSGIGTTLIRMLGTDAVAVVPAVSSVALARARMGWSAEESAVVTLVGRDADALRRELAPGRRLLVLSSDETTPAAVAAILDEAGFAGTAIHVLGDLGSDDETHTRYPGPVPRLHVLALEVAGTGLASWATGLPDDAFENDGQLTKRDVRASALSRLAPVPGALLWDVGAGAGSVAIEWLRAHPLTSAVAVEADPERAARIGRNAARLGVPRLDVVTGRAPDALTGLPRPDAVFVGGGATAPGLLDRCRDALAPGGRLVAHGVTLETERLLVDAFHAHGGELTRLAVEHVTPLGGRFTGWTPARAVVQWAWTKEHLQ
;
A
#
# COMPACT_ATOMS: atom_id res chain seq x y z
N MET A 1 27.25 -11.78 10.23
CA MET A 1 25.82 -12.12 10.21
C MET A 1 25.17 -11.46 11.42
N LEU A 2 24.09 -10.69 11.26
CA LEU A 2 23.32 -10.07 12.33
C LEU A 2 22.17 -11.02 12.73
N THR A 3 22.03 -11.31 14.03
CA THR A 3 20.87 -12.09 14.49
C THR A 3 19.85 -11.18 15.14
N VAL A 4 18.59 -11.23 14.66
CA VAL A 4 17.46 -10.48 15.23
C VAL A 4 16.63 -11.42 16.10
N VAL A 5 16.52 -11.12 17.38
CA VAL A 5 15.80 -11.93 18.36
C VAL A 5 14.54 -11.20 18.81
N GLY A 6 13.41 -11.87 18.67
CA GLY A 6 12.13 -11.41 19.19
C GLY A 6 12.08 -11.46 20.72
N ILE A 7 11.47 -10.44 21.33
CA ILE A 7 11.24 -10.34 22.76
C ILE A 7 9.76 -10.00 23.02
N THR A 8 9.14 -10.66 24.00
CA THR A 8 7.76 -10.37 24.42
C THR A 8 7.65 -9.07 25.21
N ALA A 9 6.44 -8.61 25.49
CA ALA A 9 6.20 -7.35 26.20
C ALA A 9 6.79 -7.35 27.61
N ASP A 10 6.77 -8.51 28.28
CA ASP A 10 7.33 -8.77 29.61
C ASP A 10 8.85 -9.09 29.63
N GLY A 11 9.51 -9.06 28.48
CA GLY A 11 10.94 -9.35 28.37
C GLY A 11 11.31 -10.82 28.19
N HIS A 12 10.33 -11.70 27.97
CA HIS A 12 10.60 -13.11 27.71
C HIS A 12 11.28 -13.33 26.36
N LEU A 13 12.35 -14.13 26.37
CA LEU A 13 13.09 -14.54 25.18
C LEU A 13 12.86 -16.03 24.91
N PRO A 14 12.68 -16.44 23.65
CA PRO A 14 12.73 -17.84 23.30
C PRO A 14 14.03 -18.50 23.80
N PRO A 15 14.07 -19.79 24.13
CA PRO A 15 15.29 -20.44 24.66
C PRO A 15 16.53 -20.21 23.79
N ALA A 16 16.41 -20.36 22.47
CA ALA A 16 17.49 -20.09 21.52
C ALA A 16 17.91 -18.61 21.54
N GLY A 17 16.94 -17.69 21.59
CA GLY A 17 17.18 -16.24 21.68
C GLY A 17 17.92 -15.84 22.95
N ARG A 18 17.57 -16.43 24.09
CA ARG A 18 18.23 -16.18 25.38
C ARG A 18 19.71 -16.55 25.34
N ALA A 19 20.03 -17.71 24.75
CA ALA A 19 21.42 -18.15 24.59
C ALA A 19 22.24 -17.23 23.66
N LEU A 20 21.61 -16.71 22.60
CA LEU A 20 22.23 -15.76 21.67
C LEU A 20 22.49 -14.42 22.32
N VAL A 21 21.49 -13.86 23.02
CA VAL A 21 21.60 -12.58 23.74
C VAL A 21 22.68 -12.65 24.83
N GLY A 22 22.76 -13.78 25.58
CA GLY A 22 23.77 -13.97 26.61
C GLY A 22 25.20 -14.06 26.08
N ARG A 23 25.40 -14.45 24.83
CA ARG A 23 26.72 -14.56 24.18
C ARG A 23 27.06 -13.38 23.27
N ALA A 24 26.12 -12.48 23.04
CA ALA A 24 26.32 -11.33 22.21
C ALA A 24 27.38 -10.38 22.82
N GLU A 25 28.37 -10.00 22.02
CA GLU A 25 29.34 -8.96 22.42
C GLU A 25 28.74 -7.56 22.23
N VAL A 26 27.79 -7.44 21.28
CA VAL A 26 27.04 -6.20 21.01
C VAL A 26 25.55 -6.52 20.95
N LEU A 27 24.77 -5.83 21.78
CA LEU A 27 23.33 -5.93 21.83
C LEU A 27 22.70 -4.62 21.32
N LEU A 28 22.00 -4.68 20.20
CA LEU A 28 21.24 -3.58 19.62
C LEU A 28 19.76 -3.70 19.98
N GLY A 29 19.04 -2.59 20.10
CA GLY A 29 17.59 -2.65 20.32
C GLY A 29 16.98 -1.29 20.63
N GLY A 30 15.65 -1.24 20.74
CA GLY A 30 14.99 -0.08 21.34
C GLY A 30 15.35 0.02 22.83
N GLU A 31 15.37 1.24 23.38
CA GLU A 31 15.69 1.47 24.80
C GLU A 31 14.86 0.58 25.73
N ARG A 32 13.55 0.45 25.47
CA ARG A 32 12.65 -0.44 26.22
C ARG A 32 13.13 -1.90 26.17
N HIS A 33 13.48 -2.42 25.01
CA HIS A 33 13.92 -3.82 24.86
C HIS A 33 15.24 -4.07 25.58
N LEU A 34 16.16 -3.11 25.50
CA LEU A 34 17.42 -3.18 26.21
C LEU A 34 17.21 -3.18 27.74
N ALA A 35 16.24 -2.41 28.25
CA ALA A 35 15.91 -2.36 29.67
C ALA A 35 15.29 -3.68 30.21
N LEU A 36 14.54 -4.40 29.36
CA LEU A 36 13.89 -5.66 29.73
C LEU A 36 14.85 -6.85 29.84
N VAL A 37 16.06 -6.75 29.30
CA VAL A 37 17.03 -7.86 29.28
C VAL A 37 18.13 -7.61 30.33
N PRO A 38 18.47 -8.59 31.18
CA PRO A 38 19.55 -8.46 32.15
C PRO A 38 20.88 -8.04 31.50
N ALA A 39 21.65 -7.20 32.21
CA ALA A 39 22.96 -6.80 31.71
C ALA A 39 23.95 -7.97 31.81
N VAL A 40 24.77 -8.13 30.75
CA VAL A 40 25.85 -9.11 30.70
C VAL A 40 27.19 -8.36 30.81
N PRO A 41 28.10 -8.75 31.72
CA PRO A 41 29.41 -8.09 31.83
C PRO A 41 30.19 -8.12 30.52
N GLY A 42 30.74 -6.96 30.13
CA GLY A 42 31.49 -6.78 28.90
C GLY A 42 30.68 -6.64 27.61
N GLN A 43 29.35 -6.80 27.66
CA GLN A 43 28.46 -6.60 26.52
C GLN A 43 28.25 -5.10 26.25
N VAL A 44 28.50 -4.68 25.00
CA VAL A 44 28.17 -3.32 24.54
C VAL A 44 26.69 -3.26 24.19
N ARG A 45 25.95 -2.35 24.81
CA ARG A 45 24.50 -2.14 24.59
C ARG A 45 24.28 -0.83 23.88
N ARG A 46 23.65 -0.87 22.71
CA ARG A 46 23.43 0.30 21.85
C ARG A 46 21.97 0.41 21.44
N PRO A 47 21.32 1.54 21.67
CA PRO A 47 20.01 1.80 21.09
C PRO A 47 20.09 1.88 19.56
N TRP A 48 18.94 1.69 18.91
CA TRP A 48 18.85 1.92 17.47
C TRP A 48 19.35 3.33 17.11
N PRO A 49 20.16 3.49 16.04
CA PRO A 49 20.61 4.80 15.61
C PRO A 49 19.43 5.66 15.11
N ARG A 50 19.58 6.96 15.27
CA ARG A 50 18.64 7.94 14.72
C ARG A 50 19.45 8.96 13.89
N PRO A 51 19.27 8.99 12.56
CA PRO A 51 18.33 8.20 11.73
C PRO A 51 18.76 6.73 11.58
N MET A 52 17.81 5.85 11.25
CA MET A 52 18.07 4.41 11.04
C MET A 52 19.04 4.17 9.87
N ALA A 53 19.14 5.08 8.92
CA ALA A 53 20.11 5.04 7.81
C ALA A 53 21.58 4.97 8.27
N ALA A 54 21.88 5.37 9.53
CA ALA A 54 23.22 5.25 10.12
C ALA A 54 23.54 3.82 10.64
N LEU A 55 22.61 2.88 10.57
CA LEU A 55 22.82 1.51 11.06
C LEU A 55 24.00 0.79 10.36
N PRO A 56 24.24 0.91 9.06
CA PRO A 56 25.41 0.27 8.42
C PRO A 56 26.74 0.75 9.03
N ASP A 57 26.83 2.00 9.48
CA ASP A 57 28.02 2.55 10.11
C ASP A 57 28.23 1.93 11.52
N VAL A 58 27.12 1.82 12.29
CA VAL A 58 27.14 1.15 13.60
C VAL A 58 27.58 -0.31 13.47
N LEU A 59 27.10 -1.02 12.45
CA LEU A 59 27.49 -2.41 12.22
C LEU A 59 28.98 -2.50 11.81
N ARG A 60 29.50 -1.57 11.03
CA ARG A 60 30.93 -1.52 10.65
C ARG A 60 31.82 -1.21 11.86
N GLU A 61 31.42 -0.31 12.76
CA GLU A 61 32.12 0.00 14.02
C GLU A 61 32.35 -1.28 14.88
N HIS A 62 31.43 -2.25 14.75
CA HIS A 62 31.46 -3.51 15.50
C HIS A 62 31.77 -4.73 14.62
N ALA A 63 32.41 -4.52 13.46
CA ALA A 63 32.78 -5.61 12.57
C ALA A 63 33.67 -6.66 13.28
N GLY A 64 33.42 -7.93 12.98
CA GLY A 64 34.13 -9.06 13.62
C GLY A 64 33.60 -9.47 15.00
N ARG A 65 32.64 -8.74 15.58
CA ARG A 65 31.99 -9.07 16.85
C ARG A 65 30.64 -9.76 16.63
N THR A 66 30.20 -10.52 17.64
CA THR A 66 28.89 -11.15 17.66
C THR A 66 27.82 -10.12 17.96
N ILE A 67 27.03 -9.74 16.94
CA ILE A 67 25.97 -8.72 17.07
C ILE A 67 24.60 -9.39 17.11
N VAL A 68 23.82 -9.10 18.16
CA VAL A 68 22.41 -9.48 18.30
C VAL A 68 21.55 -8.22 18.40
N ALA A 69 20.39 -8.24 17.72
CA ALA A 69 19.42 -7.17 17.78
C ALA A 69 18.12 -7.66 18.42
N LEU A 70 17.50 -6.84 19.28
CA LEU A 70 16.20 -7.12 19.90
C LEU A 70 15.07 -6.44 19.13
N ALA A 71 13.97 -7.18 18.91
CA ALA A 71 12.76 -6.69 18.26
C ALA A 71 11.51 -7.14 19.03
N SER A 72 10.41 -6.38 18.98
CA SER A 72 9.14 -6.78 19.59
C SER A 72 8.57 -8.02 18.92
N GLY A 73 8.19 -9.04 19.67
CA GLY A 73 7.47 -10.22 19.21
C GLY A 73 8.15 -10.91 18.01
N ASP A 74 7.45 -11.03 16.91
CA ASP A 74 8.03 -11.52 15.65
C ASP A 74 8.68 -10.36 14.89
N PRO A 75 10.01 -10.39 14.66
CA PRO A 75 10.72 -9.34 13.95
C PRO A 75 10.24 -9.09 12.51
N LEU A 76 9.52 -10.04 11.90
CA LEU A 76 9.00 -9.93 10.53
C LEU A 76 7.54 -9.46 10.47
N VAL A 77 6.84 -9.39 11.58
CA VAL A 77 5.47 -8.85 11.65
C VAL A 77 5.52 -7.34 11.86
N SER A 78 5.60 -6.58 10.78
CA SER A 78 5.75 -5.10 10.79
C SER A 78 6.91 -4.61 11.66
N GLY A 79 7.90 -5.45 11.87
CA GLY A 79 9.03 -5.23 12.76
C GLY A 79 10.32 -4.83 12.04
N ILE A 80 11.34 -4.52 12.85
CA ILE A 80 12.66 -4.08 12.38
C ILE A 80 13.37 -5.13 11.52
N GLY A 81 13.06 -6.43 11.68
CA GLY A 81 13.67 -7.51 10.91
C GLY A 81 13.49 -7.33 9.41
N THR A 82 12.29 -6.92 8.97
CA THR A 82 12.03 -6.61 7.55
C THR A 82 12.91 -5.47 7.02
N THR A 83 13.11 -4.44 7.82
CA THR A 83 13.99 -3.30 7.46
C THR A 83 15.44 -3.74 7.37
N LEU A 84 15.91 -4.56 8.33
CA LEU A 84 17.27 -5.08 8.34
C LEU A 84 17.57 -5.99 7.15
N ILE A 85 16.64 -6.89 6.81
CA ILE A 85 16.77 -7.76 5.64
C ILE A 85 16.82 -6.93 4.35
N ARG A 86 15.99 -5.90 4.24
CA ARG A 86 16.00 -5.01 3.06
C ARG A 86 17.31 -4.23 2.92
N MET A 87 17.91 -3.83 4.04
CA MET A 87 19.16 -3.05 4.05
C MET A 87 20.41 -3.90 3.84
N LEU A 88 20.44 -5.12 4.39
CA LEU A 88 21.64 -5.94 4.49
C LEU A 88 21.61 -7.19 3.59
N GLY A 89 20.44 -7.56 3.07
CA GLY A 89 20.21 -8.82 2.35
C GLY A 89 19.81 -9.97 3.28
N THR A 90 19.09 -10.93 2.72
CA THR A 90 18.56 -12.10 3.45
C THR A 90 19.66 -12.94 4.09
N ASP A 91 20.76 -13.13 3.39
CA ASP A 91 21.88 -13.98 3.85
C ASP A 91 22.69 -13.35 5.00
N ALA A 92 22.55 -12.05 5.21
CA ALA A 92 23.24 -11.31 6.27
C ALA A 92 22.45 -11.26 7.58
N VAL A 93 21.16 -11.65 7.59
CA VAL A 93 20.26 -11.50 8.74
C VAL A 93 19.61 -12.83 9.09
N ALA A 94 19.87 -13.32 10.31
CA ALA A 94 19.14 -14.45 10.90
C ALA A 94 18.03 -13.94 11.82
N VAL A 95 16.87 -14.61 11.87
CA VAL A 95 15.73 -14.20 12.70
C VAL A 95 15.33 -15.33 13.63
N VAL A 96 15.19 -15.00 14.92
CA VAL A 96 14.62 -15.88 15.97
C VAL A 96 13.34 -15.22 16.47
N PRO A 97 12.16 -15.63 16.02
CA PRO A 97 10.90 -14.98 16.38
C PRO A 97 10.48 -15.32 17.83
N ALA A 98 9.75 -14.40 18.44
CA ALA A 98 8.89 -14.65 19.58
C ALA A 98 7.42 -14.52 19.17
N VAL A 99 6.49 -14.77 20.08
CA VAL A 99 5.06 -14.61 19.82
C VAL A 99 4.76 -13.14 19.49
N SER A 100 4.14 -12.88 18.35
CA SER A 100 3.80 -11.53 17.93
C SER A 100 2.56 -11.01 18.67
N SER A 101 2.44 -9.69 18.81
CA SER A 101 1.21 -9.03 19.30
C SER A 101 -0.02 -9.38 18.45
N VAL A 102 0.17 -9.63 17.16
CA VAL A 102 -0.90 -10.10 16.25
C VAL A 102 -1.39 -11.48 16.65
N ALA A 103 -0.50 -12.43 16.96
CA ALA A 103 -0.90 -13.78 17.38
C ALA A 103 -1.62 -13.73 18.74
N LEU A 104 -1.14 -12.92 19.68
CA LEU A 104 -1.80 -12.69 20.96
C LEU A 104 -3.19 -12.05 20.78
N ALA A 105 -3.29 -11.01 19.97
CA ALA A 105 -4.56 -10.35 19.69
C ALA A 105 -5.59 -11.33 19.08
N ARG A 106 -5.18 -12.18 18.11
CA ARG A 106 -6.05 -13.25 17.59
C ARG A 106 -6.54 -14.19 18.68
N ALA A 107 -5.64 -14.62 19.58
CA ALA A 107 -5.99 -15.48 20.69
C ALA A 107 -7.01 -14.85 21.65
N ARG A 108 -6.86 -13.54 21.94
CA ARG A 108 -7.80 -12.80 22.82
C ARG A 108 -9.16 -12.56 22.19
N MET A 109 -9.18 -12.35 20.86
CA MET A 109 -10.41 -12.14 20.08
C MET A 109 -11.08 -13.46 19.62
N GLY A 110 -10.40 -14.61 19.74
CA GLY A 110 -10.87 -15.87 19.18
C GLY A 110 -10.95 -15.88 17.66
N TRP A 111 -10.06 -15.13 16.98
CA TRP A 111 -10.07 -15.02 15.53
C TRP A 111 -8.99 -15.89 14.88
N SER A 112 -9.37 -16.59 13.81
CA SER A 112 -8.38 -17.32 13.01
C SER A 112 -7.54 -16.38 12.14
N ALA A 113 -6.41 -16.87 11.66
CA ALA A 113 -5.55 -16.12 10.74
C ALA A 113 -6.23 -15.88 9.39
N GLU A 114 -7.04 -16.83 8.95
CA GLU A 114 -7.77 -16.83 7.69
C GLU A 114 -8.92 -15.82 7.68
N GLU A 115 -9.53 -15.56 8.86
CA GLU A 115 -10.68 -14.66 9.00
C GLU A 115 -10.30 -13.24 9.41
N SER A 116 -9.03 -13.00 9.77
CA SER A 116 -8.57 -11.70 10.24
C SER A 116 -7.39 -11.18 9.42
N ALA A 117 -7.46 -9.94 8.97
CA ALA A 117 -6.36 -9.29 8.28
C ALA A 117 -5.57 -8.37 9.24
N VAL A 118 -4.31 -8.14 8.91
CA VAL A 118 -3.43 -7.24 9.67
C VAL A 118 -3.17 -5.98 8.87
N VAL A 119 -3.43 -4.84 9.48
CA VAL A 119 -3.11 -3.52 8.94
C VAL A 119 -2.08 -2.86 9.85
N THR A 120 -0.94 -2.48 9.30
CA THR A 120 0.04 -1.73 10.10
C THR A 120 -0.06 -0.24 9.78
N LEU A 121 -0.24 0.55 10.82
CA LEU A 121 -0.17 2.01 10.77
C LEU A 121 1.16 2.52 11.35
N VAL A 122 2.03 1.62 11.83
CA VAL A 122 3.34 2.00 12.38
C VAL A 122 4.18 2.67 11.28
N GLY A 123 4.44 3.98 11.44
CA GLY A 123 5.18 4.77 10.48
C GLY A 123 4.51 4.89 9.10
N ARG A 124 3.19 4.75 9.04
CA ARG A 124 2.39 4.84 7.82
C ARG A 124 1.22 5.79 7.99
N ASP A 125 0.72 6.30 6.87
CA ASP A 125 -0.49 7.09 6.82
C ASP A 125 -1.70 6.25 7.24
N ALA A 126 -2.51 6.78 8.15
CA ALA A 126 -3.69 6.11 8.69
C ALA A 126 -4.77 5.86 7.62
N ASP A 127 -4.83 6.70 6.59
CA ASP A 127 -5.75 6.52 5.47
C ASP A 127 -5.58 5.19 4.73
N ALA A 128 -4.41 4.53 4.86
CA ALA A 128 -4.20 3.17 4.35
C ALA A 128 -5.22 2.15 4.91
N LEU A 129 -5.83 2.41 6.06
CA LEU A 129 -6.89 1.58 6.63
C LEU A 129 -8.13 1.53 5.73
N ARG A 130 -8.48 2.65 5.05
CA ARG A 130 -9.71 2.77 4.24
C ARG A 130 -9.83 1.70 3.15
N ARG A 131 -8.69 1.28 2.58
CA ARG A 131 -8.67 0.19 1.59
C ARG A 131 -9.18 -1.13 2.14
N GLU A 132 -8.98 -1.36 3.42
CA GLU A 132 -9.25 -2.63 4.08
C GLU A 132 -10.66 -2.69 4.71
N LEU A 133 -11.41 -1.59 4.69
CA LEU A 133 -12.74 -1.53 5.27
C LEU A 133 -13.77 -2.23 4.38
N ALA A 134 -14.45 -3.24 4.95
CA ALA A 134 -15.60 -3.91 4.34
C ALA A 134 -16.48 -4.49 5.46
N PRO A 135 -17.82 -4.49 5.31
CA PRO A 135 -18.74 -5.02 6.33
C PRO A 135 -18.42 -6.47 6.67
N GLY A 136 -18.41 -6.81 7.95
CA GLY A 136 -18.10 -8.15 8.46
C GLY A 136 -16.61 -8.50 8.50
N ARG A 137 -15.73 -7.63 8.02
CA ARG A 137 -14.28 -7.87 8.06
C ARG A 137 -13.72 -7.69 9.46
N ARG A 138 -12.81 -8.57 9.86
CA ARG A 138 -12.05 -8.51 11.10
C ARG A 138 -10.64 -8.00 10.82
N LEU A 139 -10.26 -6.89 11.44
CA LEU A 139 -8.97 -6.26 11.23
C LEU A 139 -8.20 -6.13 12.54
N LEU A 140 -6.94 -6.51 12.52
CA LEU A 140 -5.99 -6.19 13.58
C LEU A 140 -5.10 -5.04 13.12
N VAL A 141 -5.18 -3.90 13.80
CA VAL A 141 -4.45 -2.69 13.45
C VAL A 141 -3.28 -2.52 14.41
N LEU A 142 -2.06 -2.56 13.87
CA LEU A 142 -0.87 -2.22 14.62
C LEU A 142 -0.75 -0.71 14.71
N SER A 143 -0.91 -0.17 15.90
CA SER A 143 -0.95 1.27 16.20
C SER A 143 0.43 1.89 16.22
N SER A 144 0.53 3.15 15.78
CA SER A 144 1.75 3.96 15.89
C SER A 144 1.96 4.47 17.33
N ASP A 145 0.88 4.96 17.95
CA ASP A 145 0.88 5.61 19.25
C ASP A 145 -0.54 5.69 19.83
N GLU A 146 -0.67 6.35 20.96
CA GLU A 146 -1.93 6.52 21.70
C GLU A 146 -2.99 7.36 20.95
N THR A 147 -2.64 8.07 19.89
CA THR A 147 -3.57 8.86 19.05
C THR A 147 -4.22 8.03 17.96
N THR A 148 -3.65 6.87 17.64
CA THR A 148 -4.12 5.98 16.57
C THR A 148 -5.60 5.57 16.71
N PRO A 149 -6.14 5.22 17.90
CA PRO A 149 -7.56 4.85 18.02
C PRO A 149 -8.52 5.98 17.63
N ALA A 150 -8.18 7.24 17.98
CA ALA A 150 -8.98 8.40 17.60
C ALA A 150 -8.95 8.64 16.08
N ALA A 151 -7.77 8.52 15.46
CA ALA A 151 -7.63 8.63 14.01
C ALA A 151 -8.42 7.52 13.28
N VAL A 152 -8.35 6.28 13.78
CA VAL A 152 -9.12 5.14 13.24
C VAL A 152 -10.62 5.38 13.37
N ALA A 153 -11.11 5.88 14.52
CA ALA A 153 -12.52 6.19 14.71
C ALA A 153 -13.02 7.27 13.73
N ALA A 154 -12.23 8.34 13.52
CA ALA A 154 -12.55 9.38 12.55
C ALA A 154 -12.61 8.82 11.12
N ILE A 155 -11.65 7.98 10.73
CA ILE A 155 -11.64 7.32 9.41
C ILE A 155 -12.88 6.43 9.22
N LEU A 156 -13.27 5.68 10.24
CA LEU A 156 -14.47 4.82 10.19
C LEU A 156 -15.74 5.64 10.02
N ASP A 157 -15.87 6.73 10.73
CA ASP A 157 -17.02 7.64 10.63
C ASP A 157 -17.11 8.26 9.22
N GLU A 158 -16.03 8.88 8.76
CA GLU A 158 -15.95 9.51 7.44
C GLU A 158 -16.18 8.52 6.28
N ALA A 159 -15.73 7.28 6.43
CA ALA A 159 -15.85 6.24 5.40
C ALA A 159 -17.19 5.49 5.42
N GLY A 160 -18.12 5.83 6.34
CA GLY A 160 -19.44 5.19 6.44
C GLY A 160 -19.43 3.87 7.21
N PHE A 161 -18.48 3.69 8.13
CA PHE A 161 -18.32 2.51 8.98
C PHE A 161 -18.39 2.82 10.49
N ALA A 162 -19.12 3.87 10.89
CA ALA A 162 -19.27 4.32 12.28
C ALA A 162 -19.83 3.23 13.23
N GLY A 163 -20.52 2.21 12.71
CA GLY A 163 -21.00 1.08 13.50
C GLY A 163 -19.92 0.05 13.91
N THR A 164 -18.66 0.26 13.52
CA THR A 164 -17.54 -0.64 13.80
C THR A 164 -17.21 -0.67 15.29
N ALA A 165 -17.12 -1.86 15.88
CA ALA A 165 -16.61 -2.04 17.22
C ALA A 165 -15.08 -1.95 17.21
N ILE A 166 -14.53 -1.05 18.04
CA ILE A 166 -13.08 -0.85 18.20
C ILE A 166 -12.66 -1.41 19.57
N HIS A 167 -11.97 -2.53 19.59
CA HIS A 167 -11.34 -3.08 20.78
C HIS A 167 -9.90 -2.58 20.87
N VAL A 168 -9.48 -2.19 22.08
CA VAL A 168 -8.11 -1.80 22.39
C VAL A 168 -7.50 -2.89 23.25
N LEU A 169 -6.52 -3.59 22.68
CA LEU A 169 -5.80 -4.69 23.33
C LEU A 169 -4.43 -4.16 23.75
N GLY A 170 -4.32 -3.79 25.03
CA GLY A 170 -3.13 -3.15 25.60
C GLY A 170 -2.17 -4.14 26.19
N ASP A 171 -0.87 -3.84 26.10
CA ASP A 171 0.25 -4.53 26.76
C ASP A 171 0.19 -6.06 26.67
N LEU A 172 -0.25 -6.56 25.50
CA LEU A 172 -0.49 -7.97 25.21
C LEU A 172 0.70 -8.85 25.57
N GLY A 173 0.45 -9.87 26.40
CA GLY A 173 1.43 -10.84 26.86
C GLY A 173 2.26 -10.35 28.04
N SER A 174 1.84 -9.31 28.76
CA SER A 174 2.40 -8.89 30.05
C SER A 174 1.38 -9.05 31.18
N ASP A 175 1.82 -8.85 32.44
CA ASP A 175 0.94 -8.87 33.61
C ASP A 175 -0.02 -7.66 33.63
N ASP A 176 0.31 -6.59 32.87
CA ASP A 176 -0.51 -5.38 32.74
C ASP A 176 -1.47 -5.46 31.53
N GLU A 177 -1.69 -6.63 30.95
CA GLU A 177 -2.53 -6.83 29.77
C GLU A 177 -3.97 -6.33 30.00
N THR A 178 -4.47 -5.55 29.06
CA THR A 178 -5.82 -4.98 29.09
C THR A 178 -6.60 -5.26 27.84
N HIS A 179 -7.94 -5.37 27.96
CA HIS A 179 -8.87 -5.45 26.83
C HIS A 179 -10.05 -4.51 27.10
N THR A 180 -10.09 -3.41 26.40
CA THR A 180 -11.13 -2.37 26.54
C THR A 180 -11.79 -2.07 25.21
N ARG A 181 -12.83 -1.23 25.20
CA ARG A 181 -13.44 -0.67 23.99
C ARG A 181 -13.13 0.82 23.88
N TYR A 182 -12.93 1.28 22.67
CA TYR A 182 -12.84 2.71 22.38
C TYR A 182 -14.25 3.31 22.16
N PRO A 183 -14.57 4.53 22.71
CA PRO A 183 -13.67 5.37 23.50
C PRO A 183 -13.44 4.82 24.91
N GLY A 184 -12.19 4.85 25.37
CA GLY A 184 -11.74 4.35 26.66
C GLY A 184 -10.24 4.52 26.82
N PRO A 185 -9.65 3.98 27.89
CA PRO A 185 -8.21 4.05 28.13
C PRO A 185 -7.40 3.45 26.97
N VAL A 186 -6.34 4.13 26.58
CA VAL A 186 -5.45 3.70 25.49
C VAL A 186 -4.03 3.53 26.07
N PRO A 187 -3.58 2.29 26.32
CA PRO A 187 -2.20 2.03 26.69
C PRO A 187 -1.22 2.40 25.58
N ARG A 188 0.01 2.73 25.94
CA ARG A 188 1.05 3.10 24.97
C ARG A 188 1.35 1.99 23.95
N LEU A 189 1.36 0.74 24.41
CA LEU A 189 1.54 -0.43 23.54
C LEU A 189 0.19 -1.10 23.36
N HIS A 190 -0.39 -1.00 22.17
CA HIS A 190 -1.68 -1.62 21.92
C HIS A 190 -1.84 -2.07 20.46
N VAL A 191 -2.75 -2.98 20.27
CA VAL A 191 -3.28 -3.42 18.97
C VAL A 191 -4.77 -3.12 18.98
N LEU A 192 -5.31 -2.55 17.89
CA LEU A 192 -6.76 -2.46 17.74
C LEU A 192 -7.30 -3.70 17.05
N ALA A 193 -8.43 -4.21 17.54
CA ALA A 193 -9.19 -5.22 16.84
C ALA A 193 -10.54 -4.62 16.43
N LEU A 194 -10.83 -4.66 15.12
CA LEU A 194 -12.01 -4.05 14.53
C LEU A 194 -12.95 -5.14 13.98
N GLU A 195 -14.22 -5.08 14.36
CA GLU A 195 -15.31 -5.78 13.68
C GLU A 195 -16.04 -4.78 12.80
N VAL A 196 -15.66 -4.73 11.53
CA VAL A 196 -16.10 -3.66 10.61
C VAL A 196 -17.59 -3.77 10.32
N ALA A 197 -18.33 -2.68 10.60
CA ALA A 197 -19.76 -2.60 10.36
C ALA A 197 -20.14 -1.23 9.80
N GLY A 198 -20.94 -1.22 8.73
CA GLY A 198 -21.36 -0.01 8.04
C GLY A 198 -21.73 -0.28 6.58
N THR A 199 -21.99 0.79 5.84
CA THR A 199 -22.42 0.74 4.43
C THR A 199 -21.51 1.53 3.50
N GLY A 200 -20.29 1.83 3.93
CA GLY A 200 -19.31 2.57 3.15
C GLY A 200 -18.83 1.82 1.90
N LEU A 201 -18.01 2.48 1.10
CA LEU A 201 -17.43 1.90 -0.11
C LEU A 201 -16.47 0.74 0.25
N ALA A 202 -16.79 -0.48 -0.16
CA ALA A 202 -16.14 -1.71 0.31
C ALA A 202 -15.56 -2.60 -0.80
N SER A 203 -15.57 -2.17 -2.07
CA SER A 203 -15.14 -3.03 -3.19
C SER A 203 -13.62 -3.01 -3.39
N TRP A 204 -13.03 -4.20 -3.64
CA TRP A 204 -11.67 -4.35 -4.19
C TRP A 204 -11.68 -4.65 -5.69
N ALA A 205 -12.86 -4.96 -6.25
CA ALA A 205 -13.00 -5.13 -7.70
C ALA A 205 -12.77 -3.79 -8.41
N THR A 206 -12.26 -3.85 -9.63
CA THR A 206 -12.12 -2.69 -10.51
C THR A 206 -13.48 -2.13 -10.89
N GLY A 207 -13.56 -0.82 -11.14
CA GLY A 207 -14.80 -0.14 -11.49
C GLY A 207 -15.54 0.42 -10.27
N LEU A 208 -14.84 1.13 -9.40
CA LEU A 208 -15.48 1.93 -8.36
C LEU A 208 -16.45 2.96 -8.98
N PRO A 209 -17.52 3.37 -8.27
CA PRO A 209 -18.41 4.43 -8.74
C PRO A 209 -17.65 5.71 -9.08
N ASP A 210 -18.09 6.42 -10.10
CA ASP A 210 -17.41 7.66 -10.55
C ASP A 210 -17.47 8.78 -9.51
N ASP A 211 -18.53 8.83 -8.71
CA ASP A 211 -18.72 9.78 -7.60
C ASP A 211 -17.81 9.48 -6.38
N ALA A 212 -17.18 8.32 -6.35
CA ALA A 212 -16.12 8.04 -5.38
C ALA A 212 -14.87 8.90 -5.62
N PHE A 213 -14.73 9.54 -6.78
CA PHE A 213 -13.59 10.38 -7.15
C PHE A 213 -13.98 11.84 -7.25
N GLU A 214 -13.26 12.72 -6.52
CA GLU A 214 -13.29 14.15 -6.81
C GLU A 214 -12.72 14.37 -8.22
N ASN A 215 -13.50 15.03 -9.12
CA ASN A 215 -13.07 15.27 -10.49
C ASN A 215 -13.71 16.53 -11.07
N ASP A 216 -13.12 17.06 -12.15
CA ASP A 216 -13.60 18.20 -12.93
C ASP A 216 -14.14 17.77 -14.31
N GLY A 217 -14.56 16.51 -14.43
CA GLY A 217 -14.96 15.90 -15.69
C GLY A 217 -13.85 15.11 -16.37
N GLN A 218 -12.58 15.26 -15.95
CA GLN A 218 -11.43 14.48 -16.43
C GLN A 218 -11.27 13.22 -15.58
N LEU A 219 -12.09 12.23 -15.87
CA LEU A 219 -12.14 10.94 -15.18
C LEU A 219 -12.37 9.84 -16.21
N THR A 220 -11.54 8.81 -16.20
CA THR A 220 -11.82 7.57 -16.91
C THR A 220 -13.03 6.90 -16.28
N LYS A 221 -14.13 6.83 -17.03
CA LYS A 221 -15.42 6.34 -16.52
C LYS A 221 -15.37 4.88 -16.11
N ARG A 222 -16.23 4.49 -15.16
CA ARG A 222 -16.26 3.19 -14.47
C ARG A 222 -16.03 1.99 -15.40
N ASP A 223 -16.87 1.84 -16.42
CA ASP A 223 -16.84 0.65 -17.28
C ASP A 223 -15.58 0.61 -18.14
N VAL A 224 -15.17 1.77 -18.66
CA VAL A 224 -13.96 1.94 -19.46
C VAL A 224 -12.70 1.75 -18.58
N ARG A 225 -12.71 2.22 -17.34
CA ARG A 225 -11.65 2.03 -16.35
C ARG A 225 -11.50 0.55 -15.98
N ALA A 226 -12.60 -0.15 -15.73
CA ALA A 226 -12.57 -1.59 -15.47
C ALA A 226 -11.99 -2.38 -16.66
N SER A 227 -12.35 -2.01 -17.89
CA SER A 227 -11.77 -2.60 -19.11
C SER A 227 -10.26 -2.38 -19.20
N ALA A 228 -9.78 -1.16 -18.91
CA ALA A 228 -8.36 -0.86 -18.92
C ALA A 228 -7.59 -1.67 -17.85
N LEU A 229 -8.09 -1.69 -16.62
CA LEU A 229 -7.44 -2.40 -15.50
C LEU A 229 -7.40 -3.91 -15.71
N SER A 230 -8.40 -4.51 -16.34
CA SER A 230 -8.37 -5.93 -16.69
C SER A 230 -7.24 -6.29 -17.66
N ARG A 231 -6.89 -5.37 -18.57
CA ARG A 231 -5.80 -5.56 -19.55
C ARG A 231 -4.43 -5.20 -18.97
N LEU A 232 -4.37 -4.19 -18.10
CA LEU A 232 -3.16 -3.85 -17.35
C LEU A 232 -2.76 -4.96 -16.38
N ALA A 233 -3.77 -5.70 -15.85
CA ALA A 233 -3.63 -6.88 -14.99
C ALA A 233 -2.64 -6.66 -13.82
N PRO A 234 -3.04 -5.94 -12.77
CA PRO A 234 -2.20 -5.68 -11.60
C PRO A 234 -1.78 -6.98 -10.92
N VAL A 235 -0.48 -7.14 -10.68
CA VAL A 235 0.12 -8.28 -9.97
C VAL A 235 1.06 -7.79 -8.87
N PRO A 236 1.31 -8.59 -7.81
CA PRO A 236 2.23 -8.22 -6.73
C PRO A 236 3.60 -7.77 -7.26
N GLY A 237 4.09 -6.63 -6.76
CA GLY A 237 5.39 -6.05 -7.12
C GLY A 237 5.38 -5.18 -8.38
N ALA A 238 4.32 -5.21 -9.19
CA ALA A 238 4.26 -4.45 -10.43
C ALA A 238 4.10 -2.93 -10.20
N LEU A 239 4.80 -2.16 -11.05
CA LEU A 239 4.74 -0.70 -11.11
C LEU A 239 3.91 -0.24 -12.32
N LEU A 240 2.92 0.62 -12.07
CA LEU A 240 2.15 1.32 -13.11
C LEU A 240 2.67 2.75 -13.29
N TRP A 241 2.78 3.19 -14.56
CA TRP A 241 2.71 4.62 -14.90
C TRP A 241 1.30 4.96 -15.39
N ASP A 242 0.64 5.91 -14.72
CA ASP A 242 -0.64 6.49 -15.14
C ASP A 242 -0.37 7.87 -15.74
N VAL A 243 -0.35 7.95 -17.08
CA VAL A 243 0.05 9.13 -17.83
C VAL A 243 -1.17 9.94 -18.27
N GLY A 244 -1.19 11.22 -17.89
CA GLY A 244 -2.37 12.07 -18.02
C GLY A 244 -3.46 11.61 -17.06
N ALA A 245 -3.11 11.48 -15.79
CA ALA A 245 -3.87 10.73 -14.80
C ALA A 245 -5.22 11.38 -14.42
N GLY A 246 -5.42 12.69 -14.68
CA GLY A 246 -6.66 13.42 -14.42
C GLY A 246 -7.08 13.36 -12.94
N ALA A 247 -8.07 12.54 -12.61
CA ALA A 247 -8.48 12.30 -11.22
C ALA A 247 -7.68 11.20 -10.51
N GLY A 248 -6.74 10.53 -11.19
CA GLY A 248 -5.93 9.43 -10.67
C GLY A 248 -6.66 8.09 -10.57
N SER A 249 -7.81 7.96 -11.19
CA SER A 249 -8.72 6.84 -10.94
C SER A 249 -8.13 5.48 -11.34
N VAL A 250 -7.31 5.40 -12.40
CA VAL A 250 -6.68 4.16 -12.83
C VAL A 250 -5.55 3.77 -11.88
N ALA A 251 -4.65 4.70 -11.52
CA ALA A 251 -3.58 4.45 -10.56
C ALA A 251 -4.12 4.07 -9.17
N ILE A 252 -5.19 4.72 -8.71
CA ILE A 252 -5.81 4.42 -7.42
C ILE A 252 -6.41 3.01 -7.41
N GLU A 253 -7.18 2.62 -8.41
CA GLU A 253 -7.73 1.26 -8.48
C GLU A 253 -6.66 0.19 -8.71
N TRP A 254 -5.58 0.50 -9.44
CA TRP A 254 -4.40 -0.36 -9.55
C TRP A 254 -3.80 -0.65 -8.17
N LEU A 255 -3.60 0.40 -7.36
CA LEU A 255 -3.06 0.24 -5.99
C LEU A 255 -4.03 -0.46 -5.04
N ARG A 256 -5.34 -0.29 -5.25
CA ARG A 256 -6.37 -0.98 -4.46
C ARG A 256 -6.45 -2.47 -4.79
N ALA A 257 -6.13 -2.86 -6.02
CA ALA A 257 -6.18 -4.27 -6.44
C ALA A 257 -5.23 -5.16 -5.60
N HIS A 258 -4.03 -4.68 -5.26
CA HIS A 258 -3.11 -5.46 -4.43
C HIS A 258 -2.18 -4.56 -3.57
N PRO A 259 -1.88 -4.94 -2.30
CA PRO A 259 -1.07 -4.10 -1.40
C PRO A 259 0.40 -3.95 -1.83
N LEU A 260 0.92 -4.86 -2.65
CA LEU A 260 2.31 -4.84 -3.13
C LEU A 260 2.46 -4.19 -4.51
N THR A 261 1.40 -3.67 -5.13
CA THR A 261 1.53 -2.86 -6.36
C THR A 261 2.04 -1.47 -6.02
N SER A 262 2.71 -0.83 -6.96
CA SER A 262 3.11 0.57 -6.91
C SER A 262 2.61 1.32 -8.15
N ALA A 263 2.50 2.64 -8.07
CA ALA A 263 2.10 3.47 -9.19
C ALA A 263 2.70 4.86 -9.10
N VAL A 264 2.98 5.44 -10.27
CA VAL A 264 3.31 6.85 -10.45
C VAL A 264 2.25 7.46 -11.35
N ALA A 265 1.50 8.44 -10.84
CA ALA A 265 0.54 9.23 -11.59
C ALA A 265 1.23 10.50 -12.11
N VAL A 266 1.22 10.72 -13.42
CA VAL A 266 1.80 11.90 -14.06
C VAL A 266 0.68 12.79 -14.57
N GLU A 267 0.59 14.00 -14.04
CA GLU A 267 -0.44 14.98 -14.39
C GLU A 267 0.17 16.36 -14.61
N ALA A 268 -0.20 17.01 -15.72
CA ALA A 268 0.37 18.30 -16.08
C ALA A 268 -0.24 19.48 -15.31
N ASP A 269 -1.50 19.35 -14.90
CA ASP A 269 -2.22 20.37 -14.17
C ASP A 269 -1.97 20.23 -12.66
N PRO A 270 -1.40 21.25 -11.98
CA PRO A 270 -1.07 21.17 -10.56
C PRO A 270 -2.29 20.97 -9.66
N GLU A 271 -3.46 21.53 -10.02
CA GLU A 271 -4.68 21.37 -9.22
C GLU A 271 -5.22 19.94 -9.32
N ARG A 272 -5.19 19.35 -10.52
CA ARG A 272 -5.51 17.93 -10.72
C ARG A 272 -4.53 17.03 -10.01
N ALA A 273 -3.23 17.33 -10.06
CA ALA A 273 -2.21 16.57 -9.32
C ALA A 273 -2.48 16.60 -7.80
N ALA A 274 -2.82 17.74 -7.23
CA ALA A 274 -3.24 17.84 -5.82
C ALA A 274 -4.51 17.04 -5.54
N ARG A 275 -5.49 17.05 -6.45
CA ARG A 275 -6.73 16.28 -6.36
C ARG A 275 -6.48 14.77 -6.37
N ILE A 276 -5.52 14.29 -7.18
CA ILE A 276 -5.09 12.87 -7.18
C ILE A 276 -4.67 12.45 -5.77
N GLY A 277 -3.86 13.27 -5.09
CA GLY A 277 -3.44 12.99 -3.70
C GLY A 277 -4.61 12.88 -2.74
N ARG A 278 -5.60 13.80 -2.82
CA ARG A 278 -6.83 13.74 -1.99
C ARG A 278 -7.66 12.49 -2.28
N ASN A 279 -7.84 12.14 -3.55
CA ASN A 279 -8.53 10.91 -3.93
C ASN A 279 -7.80 9.67 -3.43
N ALA A 280 -6.47 9.62 -3.55
CA ALA A 280 -5.65 8.51 -3.08
C ALA A 280 -5.78 8.29 -1.57
N ALA A 281 -5.71 9.36 -0.77
CA ALA A 281 -5.93 9.31 0.67
C ALA A 281 -7.34 8.79 0.99
N ARG A 282 -8.37 9.43 0.44
CA ARG A 282 -9.78 9.07 0.66
C ARG A 282 -10.12 7.63 0.26
N LEU A 283 -9.45 7.09 -0.76
CA LEU A 283 -9.68 5.72 -1.27
C LEU A 283 -8.68 4.70 -0.73
N GLY A 284 -7.88 5.06 0.29
CA GLY A 284 -7.06 4.13 1.07
C GLY A 284 -5.75 3.71 0.39
N VAL A 285 -5.23 4.54 -0.51
CA VAL A 285 -3.93 4.31 -1.16
C VAL A 285 -3.04 5.58 -1.12
N PRO A 286 -2.81 6.18 0.07
CA PRO A 286 -2.04 7.42 0.21
C PRO A 286 -0.58 7.28 -0.26
N ARG A 287 -0.13 6.06 -0.56
CA ARG A 287 1.22 5.76 -1.08
C ARG A 287 1.36 6.02 -2.58
N LEU A 288 0.34 6.55 -3.26
CA LEU A 288 0.43 6.89 -4.68
C LEU A 288 1.42 8.04 -4.88
N ASP A 289 2.45 7.78 -5.69
CA ASP A 289 3.39 8.82 -6.09
C ASP A 289 2.76 9.70 -7.19
N VAL A 290 2.77 11.02 -7.00
CA VAL A 290 2.20 11.98 -7.95
C VAL A 290 3.31 12.89 -8.46
N VAL A 291 3.51 12.89 -9.78
CA VAL A 291 4.46 13.75 -10.47
C VAL A 291 3.70 14.82 -11.25
N THR A 292 3.88 16.07 -10.85
CA THR A 292 3.32 17.21 -11.58
C THR A 292 4.23 17.58 -12.74
N GLY A 293 3.75 17.40 -13.96
CA GLY A 293 4.53 17.71 -15.15
C GLY A 293 3.90 17.16 -16.43
N ARG A 294 4.36 17.67 -17.57
CA ARG A 294 3.88 17.27 -18.89
C ARG A 294 4.70 16.10 -19.42
N ALA A 295 4.02 15.01 -19.79
CA ALA A 295 4.63 13.89 -20.51
C ALA A 295 4.90 14.30 -22.00
N PRO A 296 5.98 13.82 -22.65
CA PRO A 296 6.87 12.77 -22.17
C PRO A 296 7.99 13.22 -21.21
N ASP A 297 8.27 14.51 -21.06
CA ASP A 297 9.41 15.02 -20.28
C ASP A 297 9.36 14.57 -18.81
N ALA A 298 8.19 14.62 -18.19
CA ALA A 298 7.95 14.20 -16.80
C ALA A 298 8.14 12.69 -16.56
N LEU A 299 8.30 11.88 -17.60
CA LEU A 299 8.62 10.45 -17.47
C LEU A 299 10.12 10.19 -17.29
N THR A 300 10.95 11.21 -17.46
CA THR A 300 12.39 11.06 -17.38
C THR A 300 12.83 10.83 -15.93
N GLY A 301 13.64 9.77 -15.71
CA GLY A 301 14.14 9.41 -14.38
C GLY A 301 13.17 8.60 -13.53
N LEU A 302 11.94 8.33 -13.99
CA LEU A 302 11.03 7.45 -13.28
C LEU A 302 11.53 5.99 -13.31
N PRO A 303 11.25 5.21 -12.28
CA PRO A 303 11.54 3.76 -12.28
C PRO A 303 10.85 3.06 -13.44
N ARG A 304 11.49 2.03 -13.99
CA ARG A 304 10.97 1.26 -15.14
C ARG A 304 9.62 0.64 -14.82
N PRO A 305 8.57 0.87 -15.63
CA PRO A 305 7.23 0.35 -15.36
C PRO A 305 7.04 -1.08 -15.88
N ASP A 306 6.15 -1.81 -15.20
CA ASP A 306 5.61 -3.10 -15.65
C ASP A 306 4.30 -2.90 -16.42
N ALA A 307 3.61 -1.79 -16.16
CA ALA A 307 2.39 -1.39 -16.86
C ALA A 307 2.38 0.11 -17.12
N VAL A 308 1.78 0.52 -18.23
CA VAL A 308 1.55 1.93 -18.58
C VAL A 308 0.11 2.12 -19.01
N PHE A 309 -0.57 3.08 -18.41
CA PHE A 309 -1.84 3.59 -18.86
C PHE A 309 -1.67 5.00 -19.42
N VAL A 310 -2.19 5.25 -20.62
CA VAL A 310 -2.23 6.58 -21.24
C VAL A 310 -3.68 7.03 -21.34
N GLY A 311 -4.10 7.85 -20.35
CA GLY A 311 -5.48 8.36 -20.26
C GLY A 311 -5.69 9.70 -20.96
N GLY A 312 -4.61 10.47 -21.14
CA GLY A 312 -4.62 11.75 -21.81
C GLY A 312 -3.27 12.12 -22.40
N GLY A 313 -3.26 13.07 -23.35
CA GLY A 313 -2.00 13.55 -23.96
C GLY A 313 -1.34 12.60 -24.97
N ALA A 314 -1.98 11.50 -25.38
CA ALA A 314 -1.40 10.51 -26.29
C ALA A 314 -0.88 11.10 -27.62
N THR A 315 -1.45 12.24 -28.05
CA THR A 315 -1.03 12.96 -29.26
C THR A 315 0.26 13.78 -29.08
N ALA A 316 0.82 13.85 -27.84
CA ALA A 316 2.11 14.50 -27.67
C ALA A 316 3.20 13.73 -28.43
N PRO A 317 4.06 14.44 -29.22
CA PRO A 317 5.03 13.78 -30.07
C PRO A 317 5.94 12.82 -29.27
N GLY A 318 6.05 11.58 -29.75
CA GLY A 318 6.92 10.54 -29.17
C GLY A 318 6.44 9.95 -27.83
N LEU A 319 5.26 10.33 -27.30
CA LEU A 319 4.80 9.85 -26.00
C LEU A 319 4.55 8.33 -26.00
N LEU A 320 3.78 7.81 -26.98
CA LEU A 320 3.49 6.37 -27.03
C LEU A 320 4.76 5.53 -27.22
N ASP A 321 5.70 5.98 -28.06
CA ASP A 321 6.98 5.30 -28.25
C ASP A 321 7.79 5.31 -26.94
N ARG A 322 7.88 6.47 -26.27
CA ARG A 322 8.53 6.57 -24.97
C ARG A 322 7.95 5.62 -23.93
N CYS A 323 6.62 5.48 -23.87
CA CYS A 323 5.93 4.56 -22.97
C CYS A 323 6.24 3.10 -23.32
N ARG A 324 6.21 2.72 -24.61
CA ARG A 324 6.54 1.37 -25.06
C ARG A 324 8.00 0.99 -24.76
N ASP A 325 8.93 1.90 -25.04
CA ASP A 325 10.35 1.68 -24.83
C ASP A 325 10.68 1.50 -23.33
N ALA A 326 10.04 2.28 -22.48
CA ALA A 326 10.24 2.24 -21.03
C ALA A 326 9.74 0.93 -20.38
N LEU A 327 8.74 0.25 -20.97
CA LEU A 327 8.16 -0.96 -20.38
C LEU A 327 9.19 -2.07 -20.15
N ALA A 328 9.03 -2.79 -19.05
CA ALA A 328 9.72 -4.06 -18.82
C ALA A 328 9.32 -5.11 -19.87
N PRO A 329 10.16 -6.14 -20.17
CA PRO A 329 9.72 -7.28 -20.97
C PRO A 329 8.48 -7.94 -20.34
N GLY A 330 7.47 -8.27 -21.16
CA GLY A 330 6.16 -8.73 -20.71
C GLY A 330 5.26 -7.64 -20.13
N GLY A 331 5.75 -6.39 -20.07
CA GLY A 331 4.99 -5.24 -19.60
C GLY A 331 3.82 -4.88 -20.53
N ARG A 332 2.78 -4.24 -19.97
CA ARG A 332 1.52 -3.97 -20.66
C ARG A 332 1.28 -2.48 -20.81
N LEU A 333 0.81 -2.09 -22.01
CA LEU A 333 0.38 -0.73 -22.30
C LEU A 333 -1.10 -0.73 -22.65
N VAL A 334 -1.86 0.19 -22.04
CA VAL A 334 -3.23 0.49 -22.43
C VAL A 334 -3.34 1.98 -22.69
N ALA A 335 -3.84 2.36 -23.87
CA ALA A 335 -4.05 3.75 -24.22
C ALA A 335 -5.51 3.98 -24.64
N HIS A 336 -6.08 5.11 -24.21
CA HIS A 336 -7.45 5.52 -24.52
C HIS A 336 -7.47 6.71 -25.45
N GLY A 337 -8.39 6.69 -26.42
CA GLY A 337 -8.68 7.77 -27.34
C GLY A 337 -10.16 8.10 -27.38
N VAL A 338 -10.49 9.40 -27.28
CA VAL A 338 -11.86 9.91 -27.34
C VAL A 338 -12.03 10.97 -28.45
N THR A 339 -10.95 11.34 -29.14
CA THR A 339 -10.95 12.25 -30.29
C THR A 339 -10.49 11.52 -31.54
N LEU A 340 -10.87 12.03 -32.70
CA LEU A 340 -10.49 11.43 -34.01
C LEU A 340 -8.96 11.40 -34.17
N GLU A 341 -8.25 12.41 -33.66
CA GLU A 341 -6.79 12.48 -33.74
C GLU A 341 -6.15 11.37 -32.89
N THR A 342 -6.65 11.16 -31.69
CA THR A 342 -6.14 10.09 -30.82
C THR A 342 -6.56 8.72 -31.35
N GLU A 343 -7.80 8.57 -31.83
CA GLU A 343 -8.28 7.32 -32.45
C GLU A 343 -7.38 6.91 -33.62
N ARG A 344 -7.08 7.85 -34.53
CA ARG A 344 -6.18 7.60 -35.66
C ARG A 344 -4.80 7.14 -35.18
N LEU A 345 -4.23 7.81 -34.16
CA LEU A 345 -2.93 7.44 -33.59
C LEU A 345 -2.95 6.01 -33.04
N LEU A 346 -4.02 5.60 -32.33
CA LEU A 346 -4.13 4.25 -31.78
C LEU A 346 -4.36 3.18 -32.86
N VAL A 347 -5.07 3.51 -33.95
CA VAL A 347 -5.22 2.63 -35.13
C VAL A 347 -3.86 2.44 -35.80
N ASP A 348 -3.10 3.51 -36.01
CA ASP A 348 -1.76 3.44 -36.61
C ASP A 348 -0.82 2.61 -35.73
N ALA A 349 -0.86 2.80 -34.41
CA ALA A 349 -0.08 2.00 -33.45
C ALA A 349 -0.46 0.51 -33.48
N PHE A 350 -1.75 0.19 -33.58
CA PHE A 350 -2.23 -1.19 -33.72
C PHE A 350 -1.70 -1.84 -35.03
N HIS A 351 -1.73 -1.13 -36.15
CA HIS A 351 -1.20 -1.65 -37.43
C HIS A 351 0.32 -1.85 -37.39
N ALA A 352 1.04 -0.98 -36.69
CA ALA A 352 2.50 -1.04 -36.61
C ALA A 352 3.01 -2.10 -35.61
N HIS A 353 2.28 -2.34 -34.53
CA HIS A 353 2.78 -3.13 -33.38
C HIS A 353 1.87 -4.29 -32.97
N GLY A 354 0.68 -4.41 -33.57
CA GLY A 354 -0.30 -5.41 -33.15
C GLY A 354 -0.97 -5.07 -31.82
N GLY A 355 -1.34 -6.10 -31.07
CA GLY A 355 -2.09 -5.98 -29.82
C GLY A 355 -3.60 -6.11 -30.05
N GLU A 356 -4.39 -5.50 -29.17
CA GLU A 356 -5.84 -5.50 -29.19
C GLU A 356 -6.36 -4.07 -29.36
N LEU A 357 -7.20 -3.82 -30.35
CA LEU A 357 -7.87 -2.54 -30.55
C LEU A 357 -9.38 -2.73 -30.32
N THR A 358 -9.94 -2.08 -29.33
CA THR A 358 -11.35 -2.23 -28.93
C THR A 358 -12.03 -0.87 -28.91
N ARG A 359 -13.27 -0.79 -29.39
CA ARG A 359 -14.14 0.37 -29.19
C ARG A 359 -15.16 0.06 -28.12
N LEU A 360 -15.19 0.84 -27.04
CA LEU A 360 -16.11 0.73 -25.92
C LEU A 360 -17.20 1.80 -26.07
N ALA A 361 -18.44 1.36 -26.23
CA ALA A 361 -19.63 2.22 -26.23
C ALA A 361 -20.51 1.82 -25.05
N VAL A 362 -20.86 2.77 -24.20
CA VAL A 362 -21.66 2.57 -23.00
C VAL A 362 -22.83 3.54 -23.03
N GLU A 363 -24.01 3.06 -22.70
CA GLU A 363 -25.21 3.89 -22.60
C GLU A 363 -25.80 3.76 -21.20
N HIS A 364 -26.33 4.85 -20.68
CA HIS A 364 -27.00 4.90 -19.39
C HIS A 364 -28.43 5.37 -19.54
N VAL A 365 -29.33 4.83 -18.74
CA VAL A 365 -30.69 5.32 -18.68
C VAL A 365 -30.71 6.66 -17.94
N THR A 366 -31.25 7.68 -18.59
CA THR A 366 -31.41 9.03 -18.02
C THR A 366 -32.85 9.55 -18.20
N PRO A 367 -33.31 10.49 -17.36
CA PRO A 367 -34.60 11.14 -17.55
C PRO A 367 -34.67 11.90 -18.90
N LEU A 368 -35.75 11.70 -19.65
CA LEU A 368 -36.07 12.44 -20.89
C LEU A 368 -37.06 13.58 -20.66
N GLY A 369 -37.60 13.69 -19.45
CA GLY A 369 -38.63 14.66 -19.07
C GLY A 369 -39.92 13.99 -18.63
N GLY A 370 -40.65 14.63 -17.70
CA GLY A 370 -41.81 14.05 -17.08
C GLY A 370 -41.51 12.70 -16.43
N ARG A 371 -42.28 11.66 -16.79
CA ARG A 371 -42.10 10.28 -16.29
C ARG A 371 -41.24 9.37 -17.23
N PHE A 372 -40.74 9.91 -18.31
CA PHE A 372 -40.06 9.12 -19.33
C PHE A 372 -38.56 9.06 -19.08
N THR A 373 -37.99 7.90 -19.40
CA THR A 373 -36.53 7.64 -19.37
C THR A 373 -36.10 7.08 -20.72
N GLY A 374 -34.83 7.25 -21.04
CA GLY A 374 -34.26 6.73 -22.28
C GLY A 374 -32.77 6.49 -22.17
N TRP A 375 -32.22 5.80 -23.17
CA TRP A 375 -30.79 5.56 -23.28
C TRP A 375 -30.07 6.81 -23.73
N THR A 376 -29.04 7.20 -23.00
CA THR A 376 -28.14 8.31 -23.36
C THR A 376 -26.74 7.73 -23.53
N PRO A 377 -26.17 7.80 -24.75
CA PRO A 377 -24.84 7.29 -25.01
C PRO A 377 -23.78 8.18 -24.34
N ALA A 378 -22.83 7.54 -23.68
CA ALA A 378 -21.58 8.17 -23.29
C ALA A 378 -20.68 8.28 -24.55
N ARG A 379 -19.68 9.17 -24.50
CA ARG A 379 -18.68 9.23 -25.56
C ARG A 379 -17.95 7.89 -25.66
N ALA A 380 -17.96 7.27 -26.84
CA ALA A 380 -17.24 6.04 -27.10
C ALA A 380 -15.72 6.25 -26.92
N VAL A 381 -15.06 5.24 -26.40
CA VAL A 381 -13.60 5.23 -26.17
C VAL A 381 -12.97 4.16 -27.06
N VAL A 382 -11.96 4.52 -27.83
CA VAL A 382 -11.08 3.55 -28.49
C VAL A 382 -9.97 3.22 -27.50
N GLN A 383 -9.78 1.92 -27.27
CA GLN A 383 -8.77 1.37 -26.38
C GLN A 383 -7.81 0.49 -27.18
N TRP A 384 -6.55 0.84 -27.13
CA TRP A 384 -5.47 -0.01 -27.62
C TRP A 384 -4.74 -0.63 -26.44
N ALA A 385 -4.64 -1.96 -26.44
CA ALA A 385 -3.91 -2.73 -25.45
C ALA A 385 -2.78 -3.50 -26.13
N TRP A 386 -1.57 -3.39 -25.59
CA TRP A 386 -0.37 -4.00 -26.15
C TRP A 386 0.52 -4.57 -25.06
N THR A 387 1.20 -5.67 -25.36
CA THR A 387 2.16 -6.30 -24.44
C THR A 387 3.52 -6.35 -25.11
N LYS A 388 4.56 -5.92 -24.37
CA LYS A 388 5.95 -5.99 -24.82
C LYS A 388 6.41 -7.45 -24.83
N GLU A 389 6.97 -7.91 -25.93
CA GLU A 389 7.49 -9.28 -26.03
C GLU A 389 8.60 -9.52 -24.98
N HIS A 390 8.67 -10.76 -24.48
CA HIS A 390 9.80 -11.20 -23.72
C HIS A 390 11.00 -11.31 -24.65
N LEU A 391 12.11 -10.68 -24.30
CA LEU A 391 13.38 -10.99 -24.97
C LEU A 391 13.67 -12.47 -24.72
N GLN A 392 13.67 -13.26 -25.80
CA GLN A 392 14.08 -14.67 -25.75
C GLN A 392 15.57 -14.79 -25.41
#